data_084f44367fde69c6fc2bec1eb8adac42
#
_entry.id   084f44367fde69c6fc2bec1eb8adac42
#
_cell.length_a   1.000
_cell.length_b   1.000
_cell.length_c   1.000
_cell.angle_alpha   90.00
_cell.angle_beta   90.00
_cell.angle_gamma   90.00
#
_symmetry.space_group_name_H-M   'P 1'
#
loop_
_entity.id
_entity.type
_entity.pdbx_description
1 polymer ?
#
loop_
_entity_poly.entity_id
_entity_poly.type
_entity_poly.pdbx_seq_one_letter_code
_entity_poly.pdbx_strand_id
1 'polypeptide(L)'
;FAIINADDFYGAQSYQLMADFLKNEADGNRHYCMIGFNVGNTLSDKGGVTRGVCETENGYLTKVVECSNIQRNADGIPGVLQDNGEWQLLTEETPVSMNMWGFTPDYFDLAESLIPTVVDSFVQEKELKVKVISTPSKWFGVTYAEDKPIVVAKIRELINAGEYPEKLF
;
A
#
# COMPACT_ATOMS: atom_id res chain seq x y z
N PHE A 1 -12.42 -11.44 1.26
CA PHE A 1 -11.03 -11.92 1.39
C PHE A 1 -10.04 -10.79 1.18
N ALA A 2 -8.82 -10.94 1.69
CA ALA A 2 -7.75 -9.99 1.44
C ALA A 2 -6.63 -10.64 0.62
N ILE A 3 -5.97 -9.84 -0.23
CA ILE A 3 -4.77 -10.21 -0.97
C ILE A 3 -3.63 -9.34 -0.47
N ILE A 4 -2.49 -9.97 -0.18
CA ILE A 4 -1.27 -9.34 0.30
C ILE A 4 -0.06 -9.99 -0.37
N ASN A 5 1.07 -9.31 -0.40
CA ASN A 5 2.35 -9.94 -0.73
C ASN A 5 2.85 -10.77 0.46
N ALA A 6 3.44 -11.91 0.19
CA ALA A 6 3.86 -12.85 1.25
C ALA A 6 5.16 -12.44 1.96
N ASP A 7 5.93 -11.55 1.35
CA ASP A 7 7.26 -11.09 1.79
C ASP A 7 7.25 -9.67 2.36
N ASP A 8 6.05 -9.08 2.50
CA ASP A 8 5.87 -7.72 3.00
C ASP A 8 5.36 -7.69 4.45
N PHE A 9 5.87 -6.76 5.23
CA PHE A 9 5.36 -6.42 6.56
C PHE A 9 4.43 -5.21 6.48
N TYR A 10 3.17 -5.38 6.88
CA TYR A 10 2.13 -4.36 6.77
C TYR A 10 1.75 -3.70 8.10
N GLY A 11 2.22 -4.24 9.24
CA GLY A 11 1.83 -3.79 10.57
C GLY A 11 0.44 -4.28 11.01
N ALA A 12 0.28 -4.55 12.31
CA ALA A 12 -0.97 -5.12 12.87
C ALA A 12 -2.19 -4.24 12.60
N GLN A 13 -2.04 -2.93 12.66
CA GLN A 13 -3.14 -1.99 12.44
C GLN A 13 -3.72 -2.09 11.02
N SER A 14 -2.89 -2.31 10.01
CA SER A 14 -3.36 -2.45 8.63
C SER A 14 -4.26 -3.67 8.44
N TYR A 15 -3.94 -4.79 9.10
CA TYR A 15 -4.81 -5.98 9.11
C TYR A 15 -6.12 -5.71 9.85
N GLN A 16 -6.09 -4.97 10.96
CA GLN A 16 -7.31 -4.62 11.68
C GLN A 16 -8.23 -3.75 10.83
N LEU A 17 -7.70 -2.70 10.20
CA LEU A 17 -8.46 -1.82 9.30
C LEU A 17 -9.10 -2.61 8.14
N MET A 18 -8.32 -3.51 7.53
CA MET A 18 -8.80 -4.40 6.47
C MET A 18 -9.93 -5.31 6.95
N ALA A 19 -9.75 -5.95 8.11
CA ALA A 19 -10.74 -6.85 8.70
C ALA A 19 -12.03 -6.12 9.07
N ASP A 20 -11.93 -4.91 9.60
CA ASP A 20 -13.07 -4.08 9.97
C ASP A 20 -13.89 -3.68 8.74
N PHE A 21 -13.24 -3.27 7.66
CA PHE A 21 -13.93 -3.00 6.40
C PHE A 21 -14.64 -4.25 5.86
N LEU A 22 -13.94 -5.37 5.75
CA LEU A 22 -14.49 -6.61 5.19
C LEU A 22 -15.65 -7.19 6.01
N LYS A 23 -15.70 -6.91 7.31
CA LYS A 23 -16.78 -7.37 8.20
C LYS A 23 -17.98 -6.43 8.22
N ASN A 24 -17.75 -5.12 8.13
CA ASN A 24 -18.75 -4.13 8.48
C ASN A 24 -19.23 -3.27 7.29
N GLU A 25 -18.41 -3.14 6.24
CA GLU A 25 -18.69 -2.22 5.13
C GLU A 25 -18.80 -2.93 3.78
N ALA A 26 -18.12 -4.07 3.58
CA ALA A 26 -18.17 -4.81 2.32
C ALA A 26 -19.56 -5.43 2.12
N ASP A 27 -20.29 -4.98 1.11
CA ASP A 27 -21.70 -5.32 0.86
C ASP A 27 -21.91 -6.29 -0.31
N GLY A 28 -20.83 -6.75 -0.96
CA GLY A 28 -20.89 -7.66 -2.10
C GLY A 28 -21.32 -7.00 -3.42
N ASN A 29 -21.39 -5.66 -3.46
CA ASN A 29 -21.77 -4.90 -4.66
C ASN A 29 -20.56 -4.21 -5.29
N ARG A 30 -19.47 -4.94 -5.50
CA ARG A 30 -18.22 -4.40 -6.04
C ARG A 30 -17.68 -3.23 -5.19
N HIS A 31 -17.92 -3.31 -3.88
CA HIS A 31 -17.41 -2.37 -2.89
C HIS A 31 -16.22 -2.99 -2.20
N TYR A 32 -15.05 -2.59 -2.61
CA TYR A 32 -13.76 -3.11 -2.21
C TYR A 32 -12.98 -2.10 -1.36
N CYS A 33 -11.84 -2.49 -0.82
CA CYS A 33 -10.93 -1.55 -0.17
C CYS A 33 -9.48 -1.84 -0.51
N MET A 34 -8.67 -0.84 -0.27
CA MET A 34 -7.21 -0.92 -0.30
C MET A 34 -6.66 -0.22 0.94
N ILE A 35 -5.63 -0.78 1.55
CA ILE A 35 -4.88 -0.07 2.58
C ILE A 35 -3.87 0.84 1.88
N GLY A 36 -4.08 2.14 2.03
CA GLY A 36 -3.19 3.19 1.52
C GLY A 36 -2.13 3.54 2.55
N PHE A 37 -0.87 3.29 2.22
CA PHE A 37 0.26 3.69 3.04
C PHE A 37 0.69 5.11 2.68
N ASN A 38 1.11 5.88 3.65
CA ASN A 38 1.73 7.17 3.40
C ASN A 38 3.07 6.95 2.70
N VAL A 39 3.31 7.61 1.56
CA VAL A 39 4.53 7.41 0.77
C VAL A 39 5.79 7.60 1.62
N GLY A 40 5.79 8.58 2.52
CA GLY A 40 6.91 8.84 3.41
C GLY A 40 7.32 7.65 4.29
N ASN A 41 6.38 6.74 4.58
CA ASN A 41 6.60 5.53 5.38
C ASN A 41 7.05 4.32 4.53
N THR A 42 7.20 4.48 3.22
CA THR A 42 7.54 3.40 2.27
C THR A 42 8.81 3.65 1.47
N LEU A 43 9.50 4.77 1.71
CA LEU A 43 10.72 5.15 1.01
C LEU A 43 11.93 4.36 1.53
N SER A 44 12.97 4.31 0.70
CA SER A 44 14.25 3.69 1.01
C SER A 44 15.37 4.74 1.05
N ASP A 45 16.27 4.60 2.02
CA ASP A 45 17.49 5.40 2.07
C ASP A 45 18.55 4.96 1.03
N LYS A 46 18.30 3.86 0.31
CA LYS A 46 19.23 3.27 -0.65
C LYS A 46 18.97 3.69 -2.11
N GLY A 47 17.87 4.43 -2.36
CA GLY A 47 17.51 4.89 -3.70
C GLY A 47 16.01 4.89 -3.98
N GLY A 48 15.67 5.15 -5.23
CA GLY A 48 14.29 5.23 -5.69
C GLY A 48 13.54 3.88 -5.58
N VAL A 49 12.28 3.96 -5.20
CA VAL A 49 11.36 2.81 -5.08
C VAL A 49 10.25 2.91 -6.11
N THR A 50 9.60 1.78 -6.40
CA THR A 50 8.40 1.73 -7.26
C THR A 50 7.16 1.53 -6.39
N ARG A 51 6.12 2.36 -6.59
CA ARG A 51 4.85 2.30 -5.84
C ARG A 51 3.67 2.64 -6.73
N GLY A 52 2.52 2.08 -6.41
CA GLY A 52 1.25 2.51 -7.00
C GLY A 52 0.77 3.80 -6.32
N VAL A 53 1.05 4.96 -6.90
CA VAL A 53 0.58 6.26 -6.38
C VAL A 53 -0.92 6.37 -6.63
N CYS A 54 -1.68 6.69 -5.58
CA CYS A 54 -3.13 6.72 -5.60
C CYS A 54 -3.67 8.14 -5.61
N GLU A 55 -4.61 8.41 -6.51
CA GLU A 55 -5.48 9.59 -6.46
C GLU A 55 -6.80 9.18 -5.82
N THR A 56 -7.34 10.03 -4.94
CA THR A 56 -8.58 9.71 -4.21
C THR A 56 -9.52 10.89 -4.21
N GLU A 57 -10.81 10.60 -4.26
CA GLU A 57 -11.89 11.57 -4.07
C GLU A 57 -12.87 11.04 -3.02
N ASN A 58 -13.16 11.84 -1.99
CA ASN A 58 -14.04 11.47 -0.88
C ASN A 58 -13.67 10.13 -0.19
N GLY A 59 -12.37 9.79 -0.16
CA GLY A 59 -11.87 8.55 0.43
C GLY A 59 -11.94 7.32 -0.48
N TYR A 60 -12.37 7.50 -1.74
CA TYR A 60 -12.41 6.44 -2.74
C TYR A 60 -11.32 6.62 -3.78
N LEU A 61 -10.78 5.51 -4.26
CA LEU A 61 -9.78 5.48 -5.32
C LEU A 61 -10.39 5.98 -6.62
N THR A 62 -9.74 6.95 -7.25
CA THR A 62 -10.08 7.44 -8.59
C THR A 62 -9.05 7.02 -9.62
N LYS A 63 -7.82 6.77 -9.19
CA LYS A 63 -6.74 6.33 -10.06
C LYS A 63 -5.62 5.70 -9.26
N VAL A 64 -4.94 4.71 -9.84
CA VAL A 64 -3.67 4.19 -9.34
C VAL A 64 -2.65 4.15 -10.48
N VAL A 65 -1.50 4.76 -10.26
CA VAL A 65 -0.42 4.81 -11.26
C VAL A 65 0.84 4.22 -10.66
N GLU A 66 1.39 3.21 -11.31
CA GLU A 66 2.70 2.70 -10.92
C GLU A 66 3.79 3.71 -11.30
N CYS A 67 4.43 4.28 -10.29
CA CYS A 67 5.51 5.24 -10.42
C CYS A 67 6.82 4.64 -9.93
N SER A 68 7.82 4.64 -10.78
CA SER A 68 9.19 4.27 -10.44
C SER A 68 10.00 5.50 -9.97
N ASN A 69 11.15 5.24 -9.37
CA ASN A 69 12.07 6.29 -8.90
C ASN A 69 11.46 7.27 -7.89
N ILE A 70 10.56 6.79 -7.03
CA ILE A 70 10.06 7.61 -5.93
C ILE A 70 11.13 7.66 -4.85
N GLN A 71 11.57 8.85 -4.51
CA GLN A 71 12.60 9.08 -3.50
C GLN A 71 12.49 10.50 -2.94
N ARG A 72 13.33 10.85 -1.97
CA ARG A 72 13.43 12.21 -1.48
C ARG A 72 14.36 13.03 -2.37
N ASN A 73 13.94 14.25 -2.72
CA ASN A 73 14.80 15.22 -3.40
C ASN A 73 15.86 15.81 -2.43
N ALA A 74 16.66 16.76 -2.91
CA ALA A 74 17.70 17.41 -2.10
C ALA A 74 17.14 18.16 -0.86
N ASP A 75 15.88 18.59 -0.89
CA ASP A 75 15.19 19.27 0.21
C ASP A 75 14.50 18.29 1.17
N GLY A 76 14.64 16.97 0.92
CA GLY A 76 14.02 15.91 1.73
C GLY A 76 12.54 15.64 1.40
N ILE A 77 11.99 16.27 0.35
CA ILE A 77 10.58 16.15 -0.05
C ILE A 77 10.42 14.90 -0.93
N PRO A 78 9.42 14.03 -0.66
CA PRO A 78 9.10 12.91 -1.52
C PRO A 78 8.70 13.35 -2.93
N GLY A 79 9.07 12.57 -3.93
CA GLY A 79 8.67 12.84 -5.31
C GLY A 79 9.09 11.74 -6.26
N VAL A 80 8.55 11.80 -7.47
CA VAL A 80 8.93 10.95 -8.59
C VAL A 80 9.98 11.69 -9.41
N LEU A 81 11.18 11.13 -9.50
CA LEU A 81 12.20 11.65 -10.42
C LEU A 81 11.92 11.12 -11.82
N GLN A 82 11.57 12.00 -12.72
CA GLN A 82 11.25 11.70 -14.12
C GLN A 82 12.50 11.50 -14.97
N ASP A 83 12.39 10.82 -16.10
CA ASP A 83 13.50 10.56 -17.02
C ASP A 83 14.12 11.85 -17.59
N ASN A 84 13.35 12.93 -17.67
CA ASN A 84 13.82 14.25 -18.09
C ASN A 84 14.55 15.02 -16.98
N GLY A 85 14.67 14.45 -15.78
CA GLY A 85 15.31 15.06 -14.61
C GLY A 85 14.38 15.98 -13.81
N GLU A 86 13.12 16.14 -14.17
CA GLU A 86 12.14 16.92 -13.42
C GLU A 86 11.56 16.12 -12.25
N TRP A 87 11.10 16.84 -11.21
CA TRP A 87 10.48 16.25 -10.05
C TRP A 87 8.96 16.49 -10.06
N GLN A 88 8.21 15.41 -10.01
CA GLN A 88 6.81 15.46 -9.61
C GLN A 88 6.74 15.29 -8.10
N LEU A 89 6.54 16.38 -7.38
CA LEU A 89 6.52 16.36 -5.90
C LEU A 89 5.27 15.65 -5.38
N LEU A 90 5.47 14.93 -4.28
CA LEU A 90 4.43 14.27 -3.49
C LEU A 90 4.43 14.87 -2.08
N THR A 91 3.36 14.66 -1.32
CA THR A 91 3.34 14.95 0.13
C THR A 91 3.73 13.69 0.90
N GLU A 92 4.16 13.83 2.15
CA GLU A 92 4.45 12.67 3.03
C GLU A 92 3.25 11.73 3.15
N GLU A 93 2.03 12.30 3.14
CA GLU A 93 0.76 11.61 3.32
C GLU A 93 0.17 11.08 2.00
N THR A 94 0.80 11.33 0.86
CA THR A 94 0.30 10.81 -0.43
C THR A 94 0.08 9.32 -0.32
N PRO A 95 -1.14 8.81 -0.56
CA PRO A 95 -1.43 7.38 -0.42
C PRO A 95 -0.79 6.59 -1.55
N VAL A 96 -0.14 5.50 -1.18
CA VAL A 96 0.42 4.53 -2.14
C VAL A 96 -0.09 3.13 -1.85
N SER A 97 -0.31 2.37 -2.91
CA SER A 97 -0.60 0.95 -2.83
C SER A 97 0.69 0.16 -2.57
N MET A 98 0.59 -0.73 -1.59
CA MET A 98 1.60 -1.74 -1.27
C MET A 98 1.03 -3.15 -1.47
N ASN A 99 0.06 -3.30 -2.38
CA ASN A 99 -0.63 -4.55 -2.70
C ASN A 99 -1.39 -5.19 -1.52
N MET A 100 -1.99 -4.36 -0.65
CA MET A 100 -2.90 -4.82 0.39
C MET A 100 -4.33 -4.45 0.03
N TRP A 101 -5.06 -5.41 -0.54
CA TRP A 101 -6.39 -5.24 -1.12
C TRP A 101 -7.42 -6.12 -0.41
N GLY A 102 -8.64 -5.59 -0.23
CA GLY A 102 -9.78 -6.31 0.30
C GLY A 102 -10.91 -6.39 -0.73
N PHE A 103 -11.34 -7.61 -1.02
CA PHE A 103 -12.34 -7.93 -2.04
C PHE A 103 -13.48 -8.77 -1.48
N THR A 104 -14.63 -8.69 -2.13
CA THR A 104 -15.72 -9.66 -2.01
C THR A 104 -15.65 -10.70 -3.14
N PRO A 105 -16.32 -11.85 -3.04
CA PRO A 105 -16.20 -12.93 -4.04
C PRO A 105 -16.53 -12.53 -5.47
N ASP A 106 -17.35 -11.51 -5.68
CA ASP A 106 -17.70 -10.96 -7.00
C ASP A 106 -16.51 -10.36 -7.76
N TYR A 107 -15.37 -10.15 -7.08
CA TYR A 107 -14.10 -9.81 -7.73
C TYR A 107 -13.68 -10.86 -8.77
N PHE A 108 -13.94 -12.14 -8.52
CA PHE A 108 -13.56 -13.22 -9.44
C PHE A 108 -14.31 -13.19 -10.77
N ASP A 109 -15.46 -12.52 -10.84
CA ASP A 109 -16.19 -12.31 -12.07
C ASP A 109 -15.54 -11.24 -12.98
N LEU A 110 -14.64 -10.43 -12.40
CA LEU A 110 -13.96 -9.32 -13.07
C LEU A 110 -12.50 -9.61 -13.39
N ALA A 111 -11.87 -10.52 -12.64
CA ALA A 111 -10.42 -10.68 -12.62
C ALA A 111 -9.92 -11.55 -13.79
N GLU A 112 -9.54 -10.91 -14.88
CA GLU A 112 -8.85 -11.55 -16.02
C GLU A 112 -7.33 -11.23 -16.08
N SER A 113 -6.82 -10.33 -15.22
CA SER A 113 -5.45 -9.80 -15.28
C SER A 113 -4.90 -9.42 -13.90
N LEU A 114 -3.77 -8.71 -13.87
CA LEU A 114 -3.11 -8.23 -12.65
C LEU A 114 -4.02 -7.26 -11.87
N ILE A 115 -4.06 -7.42 -10.54
CA ILE A 115 -4.97 -6.67 -9.65
C ILE A 115 -4.93 -5.15 -9.87
N PRO A 116 -3.79 -4.45 -9.87
CA PRO A 116 -3.78 -3.00 -10.05
C PRO A 116 -4.35 -2.55 -11.39
N THR A 117 -4.07 -3.29 -12.45
CA THR A 117 -4.57 -3.00 -13.80
C THR A 117 -6.08 -3.21 -13.91
N VAL A 118 -6.59 -4.31 -13.35
CA VAL A 118 -8.03 -4.61 -13.31
C VAL A 118 -8.74 -3.55 -12.49
N VAL A 119 -8.26 -3.25 -11.30
CA VAL A 119 -8.88 -2.25 -10.43
C VAL A 119 -8.89 -0.88 -11.08
N ASP A 120 -7.78 -0.42 -11.67
CA ASP A 120 -7.72 0.89 -12.29
C ASP A 120 -8.73 1.02 -13.45
N SER A 121 -8.78 0.04 -14.37
CA SER A 121 -9.72 0.10 -15.48
C SER A 121 -11.18 0.16 -15.03
N PHE A 122 -11.60 -0.69 -14.09
CA PHE A 122 -12.97 -0.69 -13.59
C PHE A 122 -13.34 0.51 -12.72
N VAL A 123 -12.35 1.11 -12.03
CA VAL A 123 -12.52 2.39 -11.32
C VAL A 123 -12.80 3.50 -12.32
N GLN A 124 -12.05 3.57 -13.43
CA GLN A 124 -12.25 4.55 -14.49
C GLN A 124 -13.63 4.41 -15.15
N GLU A 125 -14.11 3.19 -15.33
CA GLU A 125 -15.45 2.88 -15.89
C GLU A 125 -16.58 3.07 -14.87
N LYS A 126 -16.27 3.37 -13.60
CA LYS A 126 -17.21 3.52 -12.49
C LYS A 126 -18.04 2.26 -12.20
N GLU A 127 -17.51 1.11 -12.53
CA GLU A 127 -18.18 -0.17 -12.31
C GLU A 127 -17.96 -0.72 -10.89
N LEU A 128 -16.96 -0.19 -10.17
CA LEU A 128 -16.66 -0.59 -8.80
C LEU A 128 -16.22 0.62 -7.95
N LYS A 129 -16.27 0.44 -6.64
CA LYS A 129 -15.81 1.41 -5.65
C LYS A 129 -14.71 0.78 -4.82
N VAL A 130 -13.58 1.47 -4.70
CA VAL A 130 -12.48 1.06 -3.83
C VAL A 130 -12.26 2.13 -2.79
N LYS A 131 -12.57 1.83 -1.53
CA LYS A 131 -12.28 2.70 -0.40
C LYS A 131 -10.79 2.64 -0.10
N VAL A 132 -10.12 3.78 -0.07
CA VAL A 132 -8.72 3.89 0.36
C VAL A 132 -8.69 4.17 1.85
N ILE A 133 -8.21 3.20 2.63
CA ILE A 133 -8.12 3.28 4.08
C ILE A 133 -6.67 3.60 4.44
N SER A 134 -6.41 4.83 4.87
CA SER A 134 -5.07 5.28 5.25
C SER A 134 -4.60 4.59 6.51
N THR A 135 -3.33 4.17 6.53
CA THR A 135 -2.67 3.62 7.71
C THR A 135 -1.40 4.41 8.04
N PRO A 136 -1.14 4.72 9.32
CA PRO A 136 0.14 5.28 9.77
C PRO A 136 1.23 4.22 9.92
N SER A 137 0.91 2.94 9.72
CA SER A 137 1.87 1.84 9.84
C SER A 137 3.07 2.03 8.91
N LYS A 138 4.24 1.63 9.39
CA LYS A 138 5.42 1.52 8.54
C LYS A 138 5.31 0.23 7.74
N TRP A 139 5.64 0.34 6.47
CA TRP A 139 5.82 -0.81 5.59
C TRP A 139 7.31 -1.13 5.44
N PHE A 140 7.66 -2.39 5.39
CA PHE A 140 8.96 -2.87 4.96
C PHE A 140 8.85 -4.30 4.41
N GLY A 141 9.69 -4.61 3.43
CA GLY A 141 9.73 -5.91 2.76
C GLY A 141 11.15 -6.49 2.72
N VAL A 142 11.26 -7.77 2.39
CA VAL A 142 12.53 -8.48 2.14
C VAL A 142 12.61 -8.80 0.66
N THR A 143 13.18 -7.88 -0.12
CA THR A 143 13.41 -8.10 -1.55
C THR A 143 14.76 -8.76 -1.82
N TYR A 144 15.75 -8.40 -1.01
CA TYR A 144 17.13 -8.89 -1.14
C TYR A 144 17.60 -9.53 0.17
N ALA A 145 18.57 -10.42 0.09
CA ALA A 145 19.15 -11.08 1.28
C ALA A 145 19.72 -10.06 2.29
N GLU A 146 20.21 -8.94 1.79
CA GLU A 146 20.77 -7.83 2.57
C GLU A 146 19.71 -7.06 3.39
N ASP A 147 18.44 -7.16 3.04
CA ASP A 147 17.33 -6.54 3.78
C ASP A 147 17.03 -7.29 5.07
N LYS A 148 17.34 -8.59 5.14
CA LYS A 148 17.00 -9.46 6.28
C LYS A 148 17.49 -8.91 7.63
N PRO A 149 18.75 -8.45 7.81
CA PRO A 149 19.19 -7.89 9.07
C PRO A 149 18.41 -6.65 9.49
N ILE A 150 18.03 -5.79 8.53
CA ILE A 150 17.25 -4.57 8.76
C ILE A 150 15.83 -4.93 9.21
N VAL A 151 15.19 -5.87 8.53
CA VAL A 151 13.85 -6.34 8.86
C VAL A 151 13.82 -7.00 10.24
N VAL A 152 14.81 -7.86 10.55
CA VAL A 152 14.93 -8.48 11.87
C VAL A 152 15.09 -7.44 12.97
N ALA A 153 15.91 -6.39 12.75
CA ALA A 153 16.07 -5.30 13.70
C ALA A 153 14.76 -4.54 13.94
N LYS A 154 14.04 -4.18 12.86
CA LYS A 154 12.73 -3.50 12.94
C LYS A 154 11.67 -4.32 13.67
N ILE A 155 11.58 -5.63 13.39
CA ILE A 155 10.65 -6.51 14.11
C ILE A 155 11.01 -6.58 15.59
N ARG A 156 12.29 -6.64 15.93
CA ARG A 156 12.75 -6.64 17.32
C ARG A 156 12.43 -5.34 18.05
N GLU A 157 12.52 -4.20 17.36
CA GLU A 157 12.07 -2.91 17.90
C GLU A 157 10.58 -2.93 18.24
N LEU A 158 9.74 -3.47 17.36
CA LEU A 158 8.29 -3.59 17.58
C LEU A 158 7.97 -4.53 18.75
N ILE A 159 8.70 -5.64 18.90
CA ILE A 159 8.57 -6.54 20.05
C ILE A 159 8.95 -5.81 21.35
N ASN A 160 10.07 -5.09 21.35
CA ASN A 160 10.54 -4.32 22.52
C ASN A 160 9.57 -3.18 22.89
N ALA A 161 8.88 -2.61 21.91
CA ALA A 161 7.83 -1.62 22.12
C ALA A 161 6.49 -2.23 22.61
N GLY A 162 6.38 -3.55 22.67
CA GLY A 162 5.17 -4.27 23.08
C GLY A 162 4.07 -4.35 22.02
N GLU A 163 4.39 -3.99 20.78
CA GLU A 163 3.43 -4.10 19.66
C GLU A 163 3.23 -5.55 19.19
N TYR A 164 4.24 -6.40 19.42
CA TYR A 164 4.22 -7.83 19.11
C TYR A 164 4.71 -8.66 20.29
N PRO A 165 4.19 -9.86 20.50
CA PRO A 165 4.68 -10.78 21.52
C PRO A 165 6.05 -11.33 21.13
N GLU A 166 6.88 -11.64 22.13
CA GLU A 166 8.22 -12.25 21.92
C GLU A 166 8.11 -13.67 21.29
N LYS A 167 7.03 -14.37 21.60
CA LYS A 167 6.69 -15.67 21.03
C LYS A 167 5.31 -15.62 20.40
N LEU A 168 5.20 -16.07 19.16
CA LEU A 168 3.94 -16.15 18.44
C LEU A 168 3.16 -17.45 18.76
N PHE A 169 3.84 -18.48 19.27
CA PHE A 169 3.29 -19.80 19.60
C PHE A 169 3.88 -20.34 20.92
#